data_21a12c7359c7d1d718931e7a37053ded
#
_entry.id   21a12c7359c7d1d718931e7a37053ded
#
_cell.length_a   1.000
_cell.length_b   1.000
_cell.length_c   1.000
_cell.angle_alpha   90.00
_cell.angle_beta   90.00
_cell.angle_gamma   90.00
#
_symmetry.space_group_name_H-M   'P 1'
#
loop_
_entity.id
_entity.type
_entity.pdbx_description
1 polymer ?
#
loop_
_entity_poly.entity_id
_entity_poly.type
_entity_poly.pdbx_seq_one_letter_code
_entity_poly.pdbx_strand_id
1 'polypeptide(L)'
;MARLVAVLVVACPHALGLAVPLVASISTTKAAQNGFLVKQRLALEAARTIDVVLFDKTGTLTKGEFGVVDIWAVSGQTKDEVLSLAASLDALSEHPISKAVVTKAKEQNLSLQEPKKFEAMKGRGVKALLEEKEVMVGGPALLESLEIKIPEELAQQTRDAGKKGQTVIFVAKEKMLMGALALADIIREESREAINALRKLGVRASMITGDSEDVAQWVS
;
A
#
# COMPACT_ATOMS: atom_id res chain seq x y z
N MET A 1 12.34 -69.25 -15.00
CA MET A 1 12.94 -67.97 -14.59
C MET A 1 12.57 -66.81 -15.54
N ALA A 2 12.89 -66.90 -16.85
CA ALA A 2 12.61 -65.79 -17.80
C ALA A 2 11.15 -65.35 -17.89
N ARG A 3 10.18 -66.29 -17.88
CA ARG A 3 8.75 -65.95 -17.88
C ARG A 3 8.27 -65.20 -16.60
N LEU A 4 8.83 -65.55 -15.43
CA LEU A 4 8.51 -64.95 -14.18
C LEU A 4 9.03 -63.49 -14.11
N VAL A 5 10.24 -63.28 -14.62
CA VAL A 5 10.83 -61.94 -14.75
C VAL A 5 10.03 -61.07 -15.72
N ALA A 6 9.61 -61.62 -16.87
CA ALA A 6 8.79 -60.93 -17.84
C ALA A 6 7.44 -60.50 -17.25
N VAL A 7 6.77 -61.39 -16.48
CA VAL A 7 5.51 -61.05 -15.81
C VAL A 7 5.70 -59.97 -14.76
N LEU A 8 6.77 -60.02 -13.97
CA LEU A 8 7.07 -58.99 -12.97
C LEU A 8 7.38 -57.62 -13.60
N VAL A 9 8.12 -57.61 -14.72
CA VAL A 9 8.45 -56.39 -15.45
C VAL A 9 7.21 -55.78 -16.11
N VAL A 10 6.33 -56.59 -16.70
CA VAL A 10 5.09 -56.12 -17.34
C VAL A 10 4.05 -55.70 -16.29
N ALA A 11 3.97 -56.43 -15.18
CA ALA A 11 3.05 -56.09 -14.09
C ALA A 11 3.52 -54.93 -13.22
N CYS A 12 4.79 -54.54 -13.30
CA CYS A 12 5.29 -53.38 -12.58
C CYS A 12 4.88 -52.11 -13.31
N PRO A 13 4.12 -51.19 -12.68
CA PRO A 13 3.65 -49.97 -13.32
C PRO A 13 4.80 -48.96 -13.50
N HIS A 14 5.82 -49.32 -14.27
CA HIS A 14 7.00 -48.46 -14.50
C HIS A 14 6.62 -47.07 -15.04
N ALA A 15 5.60 -47.01 -15.92
CA ALA A 15 5.09 -45.75 -16.42
C ALA A 15 4.58 -44.84 -15.29
N LEU A 16 3.83 -45.38 -14.32
CA LEU A 16 3.37 -44.65 -13.16
C LEU A 16 4.50 -44.30 -12.18
N GLY A 17 5.41 -45.26 -11.96
CA GLY A 17 6.54 -45.09 -11.05
C GLY A 17 7.57 -44.05 -11.48
N LEU A 18 7.65 -43.76 -12.79
CA LEU A 18 8.51 -42.70 -13.33
C LEU A 18 7.74 -41.42 -13.63
N ALA A 19 6.52 -41.50 -14.13
CA ALA A 19 5.74 -40.32 -14.53
C ALA A 19 5.37 -39.44 -13.33
N VAL A 20 4.95 -40.00 -12.21
CA VAL A 20 4.55 -39.26 -11.03
C VAL A 20 5.71 -38.44 -10.44
N PRO A 21 6.91 -39.01 -10.18
CA PRO A 21 8.06 -38.24 -9.72
C PRO A 21 8.50 -37.16 -10.72
N LEU A 22 8.46 -37.47 -12.04
CA LEU A 22 8.84 -36.53 -13.08
C LEU A 22 7.89 -35.33 -13.15
N VAL A 23 6.59 -35.58 -13.16
CA VAL A 23 5.58 -34.50 -13.15
C VAL A 23 5.75 -33.63 -11.91
N ALA A 24 5.99 -34.25 -10.76
CA ALA A 24 6.23 -33.51 -9.53
C ALA A 24 7.50 -32.65 -9.59
N SER A 25 8.59 -33.18 -10.15
CA SER A 25 9.82 -32.41 -10.33
C SER A 25 9.62 -31.24 -11.29
N ILE A 26 8.95 -31.45 -12.43
CA ILE A 26 8.62 -30.41 -13.39
C ILE A 26 7.73 -29.33 -12.74
N SER A 27 6.71 -29.74 -11.99
CA SER A 27 5.79 -28.82 -11.33
C SER A 27 6.51 -27.96 -10.28
N THR A 28 7.38 -28.59 -9.46
CA THR A 28 8.18 -27.87 -8.46
C THR A 28 9.18 -26.92 -9.12
N THR A 29 9.81 -27.35 -10.21
CA THR A 29 10.74 -26.49 -10.96
C THR A 29 10.02 -25.29 -11.57
N LYS A 30 8.85 -25.50 -12.18
CA LYS A 30 8.03 -24.39 -12.70
C LYS A 30 7.57 -23.45 -11.60
N ALA A 31 7.17 -23.97 -10.44
CA ALA A 31 6.82 -23.14 -9.29
C ALA A 31 8.00 -22.27 -8.85
N ALA A 32 9.19 -22.85 -8.72
CA ALA A 32 10.41 -22.12 -8.35
C ALA A 32 10.79 -21.02 -9.38
N GLN A 33 10.65 -21.31 -10.68
CA GLN A 33 10.88 -20.34 -11.75
C GLN A 33 9.92 -19.14 -11.70
N ASN A 34 8.75 -19.33 -11.11
CA ASN A 34 7.75 -18.26 -10.89
C ASN A 34 7.77 -17.70 -9.46
N GLY A 35 8.84 -17.93 -8.70
CA GLY A 35 9.03 -17.36 -7.36
C GLY A 35 8.33 -18.13 -6.22
N PHE A 36 7.77 -19.32 -6.47
CA PHE A 36 7.09 -20.12 -5.45
C PHE A 36 8.03 -21.18 -4.87
N LEU A 37 8.20 -21.17 -3.55
CA LEU A 37 8.87 -22.25 -2.84
C LEU A 37 7.85 -23.29 -2.32
N VAL A 38 7.79 -24.43 -2.97
CA VAL A 38 6.88 -25.52 -2.59
C VAL A 38 7.45 -26.30 -1.42
N LYS A 39 6.89 -26.12 -0.21
CA LYS A 39 7.29 -26.86 0.99
C LYS A 39 6.66 -28.26 1.06
N GLN A 40 5.43 -28.40 0.57
CA GLN A 40 4.68 -29.65 0.58
C GLN A 40 4.01 -29.87 -0.78
N ARG A 41 4.26 -31.02 -1.38
CA ARG A 41 3.69 -31.36 -2.70
C ARG A 41 2.17 -31.45 -2.70
N LEU A 42 1.58 -32.00 -1.64
CA LEU A 42 0.13 -32.10 -1.48
C LEU A 42 -0.54 -30.72 -1.49
N ALA A 43 0.12 -29.68 -0.97
CA ALA A 43 -0.39 -28.33 -1.00
C ALA A 43 -0.50 -27.77 -2.44
N LEU A 44 0.44 -28.14 -3.32
CA LEU A 44 0.38 -27.76 -4.73
C LEU A 44 -0.78 -28.45 -5.46
N GLU A 45 -1.07 -29.69 -5.11
CA GLU A 45 -2.21 -30.44 -5.67
C GLU A 45 -3.54 -29.86 -5.14
N ALA A 46 -3.62 -29.56 -3.83
CA ALA A 46 -4.78 -28.94 -3.21
C ALA A 46 -5.09 -27.53 -3.78
N ALA A 47 -4.06 -26.80 -4.24
CA ALA A 47 -4.25 -25.50 -4.86
C ALA A 47 -5.14 -25.51 -6.11
N ARG A 48 -5.34 -26.67 -6.75
CA ARG A 48 -6.24 -26.82 -7.90
C ARG A 48 -7.73 -26.79 -7.54
N THR A 49 -8.07 -26.98 -6.28
CA THR A 49 -9.44 -27.15 -5.77
C THR A 49 -9.82 -26.07 -4.75
N ILE A 50 -9.07 -24.98 -4.70
CA ILE A 50 -9.39 -23.87 -3.81
C ILE A 50 -10.56 -23.06 -4.39
N ASP A 51 -11.49 -22.71 -3.52
CA ASP A 51 -12.66 -21.86 -3.85
C ASP A 51 -12.43 -20.40 -3.45
N VAL A 52 -11.55 -20.16 -2.47
CA VAL A 52 -11.31 -18.83 -1.90
C VAL A 52 -9.82 -18.62 -1.64
N VAL A 53 -9.32 -17.44 -2.02
CA VAL A 53 -8.00 -16.94 -1.62
C VAL A 53 -8.19 -15.77 -0.66
N LEU A 54 -7.55 -15.85 0.49
CA LEU A 54 -7.51 -14.75 1.47
C LEU A 54 -6.20 -13.98 1.32
N PHE A 55 -6.30 -12.69 1.04
CA PHE A 55 -5.16 -11.80 0.93
C PHE A 55 -5.02 -10.94 2.18
N ASP A 56 -3.82 -10.81 2.69
CA ASP A 56 -3.48 -9.71 3.59
C ASP A 56 -3.45 -8.41 2.79
N LYS A 57 -3.96 -7.31 3.37
CA LYS A 57 -3.97 -6.00 2.71
C LYS A 57 -2.57 -5.41 2.63
N THR A 58 -1.97 -5.16 3.80
CA THR A 58 -0.76 -4.35 3.92
C THR A 58 0.50 -5.12 3.51
N GLY A 59 1.25 -4.60 2.55
CA GLY A 59 2.46 -5.23 2.04
C GLY A 59 2.22 -6.42 1.07
N THR A 60 0.97 -6.88 0.92
CA THR A 60 0.58 -7.95 -0.03
C THR A 60 -0.20 -7.37 -1.20
N LEU A 61 -1.43 -6.90 -0.98
CA LEU A 61 -2.21 -6.20 -2.02
C LEU A 61 -1.71 -4.77 -2.24
N THR A 62 -1.10 -4.19 -1.22
CA THR A 62 -0.47 -2.88 -1.25
C THR A 62 1.05 -3.00 -1.16
N LYS A 63 1.75 -1.91 -1.45
CA LYS A 63 3.22 -1.85 -1.36
C LYS A 63 3.74 -1.80 0.07
N GLY A 64 2.88 -1.48 1.06
CA GLY A 64 3.28 -1.15 2.42
C GLY A 64 3.95 0.23 2.51
N GLU A 65 3.75 1.06 1.50
CA GLU A 65 4.30 2.40 1.38
C GLU A 65 3.16 3.41 1.22
N PHE A 66 3.22 4.50 1.96
CA PHE A 66 2.26 5.58 1.80
C PHE A 66 2.50 6.33 0.49
N GLY A 67 1.40 6.78 -0.13
CA GLY A 67 1.41 7.71 -1.23
C GLY A 67 0.41 8.84 -1.00
N VAL A 68 0.67 10.03 -1.53
CA VAL A 68 -0.29 11.12 -1.56
C VAL A 68 -1.33 10.82 -2.63
N VAL A 69 -2.58 10.60 -2.21
CA VAL A 69 -3.71 10.24 -3.08
C VAL A 69 -4.60 11.42 -3.42
N ASP A 70 -4.65 12.44 -2.56
CA ASP A 70 -5.37 13.68 -2.85
C ASP A 70 -4.71 14.88 -2.14
N ILE A 71 -4.95 16.08 -2.69
CA ILE A 71 -4.45 17.35 -2.18
C ILE A 71 -5.58 18.38 -2.27
N TRP A 72 -5.88 19.00 -1.15
CA TRP A 72 -6.89 20.05 -1.06
C TRP A 72 -6.25 21.36 -0.60
N ALA A 73 -6.50 22.41 -1.32
CA ALA A 73 -6.06 23.76 -0.98
C ALA A 73 -7.26 24.58 -0.50
N VAL A 74 -7.08 25.43 0.51
CA VAL A 74 -8.11 26.40 0.89
C VAL A 74 -8.20 27.51 -0.17
N SER A 75 -9.31 28.26 -0.15
CA SER A 75 -9.54 29.35 -1.10
C SER A 75 -8.35 30.33 -1.14
N GLY A 76 -7.87 30.63 -2.34
CA GLY A 76 -6.74 31.53 -2.56
C GLY A 76 -5.36 30.87 -2.53
N GLN A 77 -5.30 29.54 -2.34
CA GLN A 77 -4.07 28.74 -2.38
C GLN A 77 -4.13 27.72 -3.52
N THR A 78 -2.98 27.22 -3.94
CA THR A 78 -2.88 26.17 -4.96
C THR A 78 -2.47 24.83 -4.33
N LYS A 79 -2.83 23.72 -4.98
CA LYS A 79 -2.42 22.38 -4.57
C LYS A 79 -0.89 22.25 -4.55
N ASP A 80 -0.23 22.84 -5.52
CA ASP A 80 1.23 22.81 -5.65
C ASP A 80 1.93 23.54 -4.52
N GLU A 81 1.38 24.68 -4.08
CA GLU A 81 1.89 25.41 -2.90
C GLU A 81 1.74 24.59 -1.62
N VAL A 82 0.57 23.98 -1.41
CA VAL A 82 0.33 23.11 -0.24
C VAL A 82 1.31 21.94 -0.22
N LEU A 83 1.50 21.28 -1.37
CA LEU A 83 2.42 20.17 -1.49
C LEU A 83 3.89 20.59 -1.32
N SER A 84 4.30 21.71 -1.94
CA SER A 84 5.66 22.22 -1.84
C SER A 84 6.02 22.61 -0.40
N LEU A 85 5.11 23.30 0.31
CA LEU A 85 5.29 23.64 1.73
C LEU A 85 5.44 22.39 2.59
N ALA A 86 4.55 21.41 2.43
CA ALA A 86 4.61 20.17 3.18
C ALA A 86 5.91 19.40 2.89
N ALA A 87 6.26 19.24 1.62
CA ALA A 87 7.45 18.51 1.22
C ALA A 87 8.76 19.20 1.67
N SER A 88 8.78 20.53 1.70
CA SER A 88 9.94 21.28 2.20
C SER A 88 10.21 20.98 3.67
N LEU A 89 9.18 20.92 4.51
CA LEU A 89 9.34 20.55 5.92
C LEU A 89 9.69 19.08 6.07
N ASP A 90 9.00 18.22 5.35
CA ASP A 90 9.11 16.77 5.45
C ASP A 90 10.44 16.23 4.87
N ALA A 91 11.19 17.04 4.12
CA ALA A 91 12.49 16.66 3.57
C ALA A 91 13.53 16.27 4.63
N LEU A 92 13.39 16.75 5.87
CA LEU A 92 14.25 16.41 7.01
C LEU A 92 13.71 15.27 7.88
N SER A 93 12.53 14.72 7.55
CA SER A 93 11.86 13.69 8.32
C SER A 93 12.04 12.30 7.68
N GLU A 94 12.36 11.29 8.49
CA GLU A 94 12.44 9.89 8.04
C GLU A 94 11.09 9.16 8.13
N HIS A 95 10.04 9.82 8.58
CA HIS A 95 8.72 9.21 8.74
C HIS A 95 8.16 8.76 7.38
N PRO A 96 7.51 7.58 7.28
CA PRO A 96 6.96 7.08 6.00
C PRO A 96 6.02 8.04 5.29
N ILE A 97 5.18 8.76 6.04
CA ILE A 97 4.29 9.81 5.52
C ILE A 97 5.10 10.94 4.88
N SER A 98 6.15 11.40 5.55
CA SER A 98 7.01 12.47 5.04
C SER A 98 7.73 12.08 3.74
N LYS A 99 8.22 10.84 3.67
CA LYS A 99 8.82 10.30 2.44
C LYS A 99 7.83 10.30 1.28
N ALA A 100 6.57 9.91 1.52
CA ALA A 100 5.52 9.94 0.51
C ALA A 100 5.24 11.35 -0.01
N VAL A 101 5.17 12.35 0.87
CA VAL A 101 4.95 13.75 0.50
C VAL A 101 6.10 14.29 -0.33
N VAL A 102 7.36 14.04 0.08
CA VAL A 102 8.55 14.45 -0.67
C VAL A 102 8.63 13.79 -2.04
N THR A 103 8.33 12.49 -2.10
CA THR A 103 8.30 11.74 -3.38
C THR A 103 7.29 12.36 -4.33
N LYS A 104 6.08 12.65 -3.85
CA LYS A 104 5.02 13.28 -4.66
C LYS A 104 5.41 14.66 -5.20
N ALA A 105 6.04 15.48 -4.37
CA ALA A 105 6.53 16.79 -4.80
C ALA A 105 7.62 16.69 -5.88
N LYS A 106 8.53 15.72 -5.74
CA LYS A 106 9.56 15.43 -6.75
C LYS A 106 8.97 14.95 -8.08
N GLU A 107 7.96 14.06 -8.04
CA GLU A 107 7.24 13.61 -9.24
C GLU A 107 6.61 14.77 -10.02
N GLN A 108 6.14 15.79 -9.30
CA GLN A 108 5.55 17.00 -9.88
C GLN A 108 6.60 18.09 -10.20
N ASN A 109 7.91 17.79 -10.01
CA ASN A 109 9.01 18.73 -10.24
C ASN A 109 8.87 20.05 -9.46
N LEU A 110 8.29 19.99 -8.26
CA LEU A 110 8.13 21.17 -7.41
C LEU A 110 9.47 21.54 -6.75
N SER A 111 9.74 22.84 -6.67
CA SER A 111 10.89 23.35 -5.92
C SER A 111 10.65 23.21 -4.43
N LEU A 112 11.60 22.60 -3.73
CA LEU A 112 11.58 22.52 -2.26
C LEU A 112 12.49 23.59 -1.68
N GLN A 113 12.01 24.22 -0.63
CA GLN A 113 12.75 25.22 0.14
C GLN A 113 13.52 24.53 1.26
N GLU A 114 14.68 25.08 1.63
CA GLU A 114 15.46 24.56 2.77
C GLU A 114 14.85 25.02 4.08
N PRO A 115 14.37 24.10 4.95
CA PRO A 115 13.79 24.49 6.22
C PRO A 115 14.83 24.89 7.25
N LYS A 116 14.62 26.00 7.94
CA LYS A 116 15.40 26.43 9.09
C LYS A 116 14.65 26.16 10.39
N LYS A 117 15.38 25.96 11.49
CA LYS A 117 14.80 25.70 12.83
C LYS A 117 13.74 24.59 12.84
N PHE A 118 14.04 23.48 12.17
CA PHE A 118 13.15 22.31 12.17
C PHE A 118 12.98 21.75 13.59
N GLU A 119 11.71 21.52 13.97
CA GLU A 119 11.34 20.96 15.26
C GLU A 119 10.21 19.94 15.10
N ALA A 120 10.40 18.74 15.64
CA ALA A 120 9.34 17.74 15.73
C ALA A 120 8.48 18.01 16.98
N MET A 121 7.18 18.21 16.80
CA MET A 121 6.21 18.40 17.85
C MET A 121 5.54 17.08 18.19
N LYS A 122 5.87 16.50 19.35
CA LYS A 122 5.39 15.18 19.76
C LYS A 122 3.86 15.06 19.66
N GLY A 123 3.37 14.14 18.85
CA GLY A 123 1.94 13.85 18.65
C GLY A 123 1.18 14.89 17.83
N ARG A 124 1.83 15.95 17.30
CA ARG A 124 1.18 17.01 16.52
C ARG A 124 1.72 17.14 15.12
N GLY A 125 2.97 16.81 14.88
CA GLY A 125 3.61 16.94 13.57
C GLY A 125 4.98 17.62 13.64
N VAL A 126 5.29 18.42 12.64
CA VAL A 126 6.57 19.13 12.51
C VAL A 126 6.34 20.62 12.22
N LYS A 127 7.29 21.45 12.61
CA LYS A 127 7.34 22.87 12.26
C LYS A 127 8.73 23.32 11.84
N ALA A 128 8.81 24.32 10.98
CA ALA A 128 10.06 24.95 10.58
C ALA A 128 9.81 26.36 10.06
N LEU A 129 10.89 27.12 9.83
CA LEU A 129 10.82 28.40 9.12
C LEU A 129 11.19 28.16 7.63
N LEU A 130 10.29 28.57 6.74
CA LEU A 130 10.53 28.69 5.30
C LEU A 130 10.46 30.17 4.94
N GLU A 131 11.55 30.76 4.41
CA GLU A 131 11.63 32.18 4.08
C GLU A 131 11.18 33.08 5.26
N GLU A 132 11.68 32.77 6.47
CA GLU A 132 11.36 33.47 7.74
C GLU A 132 9.88 33.37 8.18
N LYS A 133 9.04 32.57 7.51
CA LYS A 133 7.66 32.29 7.87
C LYS A 133 7.54 30.92 8.52
N GLU A 134 6.81 30.86 9.63
CA GLU A 134 6.55 29.59 10.31
C GLU A 134 5.58 28.74 9.51
N VAL A 135 5.99 27.53 9.17
CA VAL A 135 5.17 26.52 8.50
C VAL A 135 5.10 25.29 9.39
N MET A 136 3.93 24.67 9.43
CA MET A 136 3.63 23.50 10.25
C MET A 136 2.90 22.46 9.43
N VAL A 137 3.25 21.18 9.63
CA VAL A 137 2.60 20.03 9.00
C VAL A 137 2.27 19.01 10.08
N GLY A 138 1.03 18.53 10.11
CA GLY A 138 0.64 17.53 11.10
C GLY A 138 -0.80 17.05 10.98
N GLY A 139 -1.20 16.15 11.87
CA GLY A 139 -2.54 15.61 11.96
C GLY A 139 -3.56 16.58 12.59
N PRO A 140 -4.80 16.12 12.86
CA PRO A 140 -5.86 16.95 13.47
C PRO A 140 -5.46 17.63 14.77
N ALA A 141 -4.66 16.98 15.61
CA ALA A 141 -4.16 17.52 16.86
C ALA A 141 -3.31 18.80 16.68
N LEU A 142 -2.70 18.99 15.50
CA LEU A 142 -2.02 20.26 15.16
C LEU A 142 -3.03 21.40 15.09
N LEU A 143 -4.12 21.23 14.34
CA LEU A 143 -5.14 22.27 14.17
C LEU A 143 -5.83 22.65 15.49
N GLU A 144 -6.12 21.64 16.32
CA GLU A 144 -6.66 21.86 17.66
C GLU A 144 -5.72 22.72 18.51
N SER A 145 -4.41 22.43 18.46
CA SER A 145 -3.41 23.20 19.23
C SER A 145 -3.22 24.63 18.75
N LEU A 146 -3.58 24.91 17.51
CA LEU A 146 -3.50 26.24 16.88
C LEU A 146 -4.85 26.98 16.89
N GLU A 147 -5.92 26.32 17.38
CA GLU A 147 -7.29 26.82 17.36
C GLU A 147 -7.78 27.18 15.94
N ILE A 148 -7.26 26.49 14.93
CA ILE A 148 -7.62 26.71 13.53
C ILE A 148 -8.91 25.98 13.20
N LYS A 149 -9.91 26.71 12.71
CA LYS A 149 -11.15 26.13 12.19
C LYS A 149 -10.96 25.68 10.74
N ILE A 150 -11.40 24.46 10.47
CA ILE A 150 -11.38 23.90 9.10
C ILE A 150 -12.62 24.43 8.36
N PRO A 151 -12.50 25.00 7.15
CA PRO A 151 -13.63 25.33 6.30
C PRO A 151 -14.51 24.10 6.05
N GLU A 152 -15.85 24.28 5.99
CA GLU A 152 -16.80 23.15 5.92
C GLU A 152 -16.55 22.24 4.72
N GLU A 153 -16.21 22.80 3.58
CA GLU A 153 -15.87 22.03 2.38
C GLU A 153 -14.67 21.09 2.61
N LEU A 154 -13.58 21.63 3.19
CA LEU A 154 -12.39 20.84 3.51
C LEU A 154 -12.68 19.82 4.63
N ALA A 155 -13.49 20.21 5.61
CA ALA A 155 -13.92 19.30 6.68
C ALA A 155 -14.70 18.10 6.13
N GLN A 156 -15.57 18.31 5.14
CA GLN A 156 -16.27 17.21 4.47
C GLN A 156 -15.30 16.29 3.71
N GLN A 157 -14.39 16.88 2.92
CA GLN A 157 -13.38 16.12 2.17
C GLN A 157 -12.50 15.27 3.09
N THR A 158 -12.04 15.82 4.21
CA THR A 158 -11.21 15.11 5.18
C THR A 158 -11.98 14.02 5.92
N ARG A 159 -13.27 14.22 6.23
CA ARG A 159 -14.14 13.16 6.79
C ARG A 159 -14.31 11.99 5.80
N ASP A 160 -14.55 12.30 4.53
CA ASP A 160 -14.73 11.27 3.50
C ASP A 160 -13.44 10.51 3.20
N ALA A 161 -12.28 11.18 3.27
CA ALA A 161 -10.97 10.54 3.23
C ALA A 161 -10.76 9.58 4.42
N GLY A 162 -11.13 10.01 5.63
CA GLY A 162 -11.07 9.17 6.82
C GLY A 162 -11.91 7.89 6.70
N LYS A 163 -13.13 7.98 6.15
CA LYS A 163 -13.98 6.81 5.87
C LYS A 163 -13.33 5.83 4.88
N LYS A 164 -12.49 6.33 3.98
CA LYS A 164 -11.70 5.51 3.04
C LYS A 164 -10.40 4.99 3.65
N GLY A 165 -10.16 5.18 4.95
CA GLY A 165 -8.95 4.76 5.65
C GLY A 165 -7.70 5.53 5.24
N GLN A 166 -7.87 6.72 4.70
CA GLN A 166 -6.77 7.58 4.35
C GLN A 166 -6.33 8.39 5.58
N THR A 167 -5.03 8.55 5.72
CA THR A 167 -4.45 9.45 6.72
C THR A 167 -4.45 10.86 6.17
N VAL A 168 -5.02 11.82 6.91
CA VAL A 168 -5.02 13.22 6.50
C VAL A 168 -4.03 14.01 7.34
N ILE A 169 -3.17 14.78 6.67
CA ILE A 169 -2.29 15.77 7.28
C ILE A 169 -2.65 17.15 6.77
N PHE A 170 -2.49 18.14 7.63
CA PHE A 170 -2.81 19.54 7.38
C PHE A 170 -1.54 20.36 7.29
N VAL A 171 -1.57 21.37 6.45
CA VAL A 171 -0.48 22.33 6.25
C VAL A 171 -0.95 23.71 6.71
N ALA A 172 -0.23 24.30 7.65
CA ALA A 172 -0.50 25.64 8.14
C ALA A 172 0.74 26.53 7.96
N LYS A 173 0.53 27.80 7.63
CA LYS A 173 1.56 28.84 7.49
C LYS A 173 1.12 30.06 8.30
N GLU A 174 1.98 30.53 9.22
CA GLU A 174 1.67 31.68 10.08
C GLU A 174 0.31 31.55 10.78
N LYS A 175 -0.01 30.36 11.29
CA LYS A 175 -1.30 30.00 11.92
C LYS A 175 -2.52 30.06 10.98
N MET A 176 -2.32 30.15 9.68
CA MET A 176 -3.40 30.06 8.69
C MET A 176 -3.36 28.69 8.01
N LEU A 177 -4.51 28.07 7.84
CA LEU A 177 -4.64 26.82 7.11
C LEU A 177 -4.40 27.05 5.62
N MET A 178 -3.44 26.35 5.05
CA MET A 178 -3.13 26.37 3.62
C MET A 178 -3.90 25.30 2.86
N GLY A 179 -4.05 24.11 3.49
CA GLY A 179 -4.73 22.98 2.89
C GLY A 179 -4.46 21.68 3.65
N ALA A 180 -4.78 20.57 2.99
CA ALA A 180 -4.57 19.23 3.53
C ALA A 180 -4.13 18.26 2.44
N LEU A 181 -3.45 17.17 2.84
CA LEU A 181 -3.07 16.07 1.98
C LEU A 181 -3.66 14.79 2.56
N ALA A 182 -4.24 13.96 1.68
CA ALA A 182 -4.66 12.61 2.02
C ALA A 182 -3.60 11.62 1.55
N LEU A 183 -3.25 10.70 2.44
CA LEU A 183 -2.28 9.64 2.17
C LEU A 183 -2.94 8.28 2.40
N ALA A 184 -2.60 7.33 1.54
CA ALA A 184 -3.02 5.94 1.67
C ALA A 184 -1.88 5.00 1.30
N ASP A 185 -2.00 3.76 1.72
CA ASP A 185 -1.11 2.69 1.26
C ASP A 185 -1.37 2.40 -0.23
N ILE A 186 -0.30 2.38 -1.01
CA ILE A 186 -0.37 2.26 -2.48
C ILE A 186 -0.73 0.83 -2.86
N ILE A 187 -1.83 0.64 -3.57
CA ILE A 187 -2.22 -0.64 -4.15
C ILE A 187 -1.23 -1.00 -5.27
N ARG A 188 -0.78 -2.26 -5.29
CA ARG A 188 0.07 -2.78 -6.36
C ARG A 188 -0.75 -2.95 -7.64
N GLU A 189 -0.20 -2.57 -8.78
CA GLU A 189 -0.85 -2.76 -10.08
C GLU A 189 -1.11 -4.26 -10.34
N GLU A 190 -0.12 -5.11 -10.00
CA GLU A 190 -0.20 -6.57 -10.15
C GLU A 190 -1.33 -7.19 -9.30
N SER A 191 -1.72 -6.57 -8.20
CA SER A 191 -2.80 -7.08 -7.34
C SER A 191 -4.15 -7.06 -8.06
N ARG A 192 -4.44 -6.02 -8.82
CA ARG A 192 -5.67 -5.92 -9.62
C ARG A 192 -5.72 -6.99 -10.70
N GLU A 193 -4.60 -7.21 -11.38
CA GLU A 193 -4.49 -8.24 -12.41
C GLU A 193 -4.65 -9.65 -11.81
N ALA A 194 -4.00 -9.93 -10.68
CA ALA A 194 -4.09 -11.20 -9.97
C ALA A 194 -5.53 -11.52 -9.52
N ILE A 195 -6.23 -10.55 -8.93
CA ILE A 195 -7.63 -10.71 -8.51
C ILE A 195 -8.52 -11.00 -9.72
N ASN A 196 -8.34 -10.27 -10.83
CA ASN A 196 -9.11 -10.49 -12.04
C ASN A 196 -8.82 -11.88 -12.65
N ALA A 197 -7.58 -12.36 -12.59
CA ALA A 197 -7.23 -13.70 -13.04
C ALA A 197 -7.90 -14.79 -12.18
N LEU A 198 -7.93 -14.63 -10.86
CA LEU A 198 -8.61 -15.55 -9.95
C LEU A 198 -10.12 -15.58 -10.20
N ARG A 199 -10.76 -14.42 -10.39
CA ARG A 199 -12.19 -14.34 -10.74
C ARG A 199 -12.53 -15.09 -12.04
N LYS A 200 -11.66 -15.00 -13.06
CA LYS A 200 -11.82 -15.76 -14.31
C LYS A 200 -11.71 -17.27 -14.12
N LEU A 201 -10.96 -17.71 -13.11
CA LEU A 201 -10.84 -19.14 -12.74
C LEU A 201 -11.99 -19.61 -11.82
N GLY A 202 -12.94 -18.75 -11.49
CA GLY A 202 -14.04 -19.05 -10.57
C GLY A 202 -13.65 -19.04 -9.09
N VAL A 203 -12.44 -18.56 -8.76
CA VAL A 203 -11.93 -18.47 -7.38
C VAL A 203 -12.31 -17.12 -6.78
N ARG A 204 -12.90 -17.16 -5.58
CA ARG A 204 -13.24 -15.93 -4.84
C ARG A 204 -11.99 -15.36 -4.20
N ALA A 205 -11.78 -14.06 -4.35
CA ALA A 205 -10.78 -13.31 -3.59
C ALA A 205 -11.46 -12.65 -2.40
N SER A 206 -10.87 -12.78 -1.22
CA SER A 206 -11.27 -12.10 0.01
C SER A 206 -10.07 -11.45 0.66
N MET A 207 -10.28 -10.38 1.40
CA MET A 207 -9.20 -9.62 2.06
C MET A 207 -9.31 -9.76 3.57
N ILE A 208 -8.16 -9.91 4.23
CA ILE A 208 -8.03 -9.79 5.68
C ILE A 208 -7.31 -8.48 5.98
N THR A 209 -7.88 -7.67 6.83
CA THR A 209 -7.30 -6.41 7.28
C THR A 209 -7.66 -6.13 8.72
N GLY A 210 -6.80 -5.42 9.44
CA GLY A 210 -7.09 -4.89 10.77
C GLY A 210 -7.79 -3.52 10.75
N ASP A 211 -8.08 -2.99 9.55
CA ASP A 211 -8.75 -1.70 9.38
C ASP A 211 -10.25 -1.78 9.70
N SER A 212 -10.91 -0.62 9.76
CA SER A 212 -12.35 -0.53 9.92
C SER A 212 -13.09 -1.12 8.71
N GLU A 213 -14.36 -1.50 8.91
CA GLU A 213 -15.22 -2.07 7.86
C GLU A 213 -15.37 -1.12 6.66
N ASP A 214 -15.47 0.18 6.90
CA ASP A 214 -15.57 1.21 5.85
C ASP A 214 -14.34 1.18 4.93
N VAL A 215 -13.14 1.01 5.50
CA VAL A 215 -11.87 0.92 4.76
C VAL A 215 -11.81 -0.38 3.95
N ALA A 216 -12.24 -1.48 4.54
CA ALA A 216 -12.28 -2.77 3.87
C ALA A 216 -13.21 -2.75 2.65
N GLN A 217 -14.38 -2.13 2.76
CA GLN A 217 -15.33 -1.95 1.66
C GLN A 217 -14.79 -1.06 0.53
N TRP A 218 -14.00 -0.04 0.86
CA TRP A 218 -13.43 0.83 -0.18
C TRP A 218 -12.35 0.15 -1.03
N VAL A 219 -11.60 -0.79 -0.45
CA VAL A 219 -10.49 -1.51 -1.15
C VAL A 219 -11.02 -2.73 -1.92
N SER A 220 -12.19 -3.28 -1.56
CA SER A 220 -12.78 -4.49 -2.17
C SER A 220 -13.50 -4.19 -3.49
#